data_7c0dcad4acd877f378531eff4bc3a301
#
_entry.id   7c0dcad4acd877f378531eff4bc3a301
#
_cell.length_a   1.000
_cell.length_b   1.000
_cell.length_c   1.000
_cell.angle_alpha   90.00
_cell.angle_beta   90.00
_cell.angle_gamma   90.00
#
_symmetry.space_group_name_H-M   'P 1'
#
loop_
_entity.id
_entity.type
_entity.pdbx_description
1 polymer ?
#
loop_
_entity_poly.entity_id
_entity_poly.type
_entity_poly.pdbx_seq_one_letter_code
_entity_poly.pdbx_strand_id
1 'polypeptide(L)'
;MRSERWFERLARASYSLVLVGLLPSIALRLLYRSLAQPAYRKAWSQRFLGRVPVRLLALGAGHAETSNSLGPRLWLHAVSVGETRAAAPLLRAWLARHPGARVMLTQTTPTGRQTAQTLFEDLLGGRVFLAYCPLDFPWAVHRFLSELRPDALVLMETELWPNLLAACRAHQVPVALVNARMSERALKRFRQFSWLAAPALGGLAAVLPQSQADAHRFQAAGAKRVLEASGSLKFDVQLDHHQIAVGQGWRSRWSHRQVWLAISTRDDEEEALLQAFAEQRPQGVLLIVVPRHPERFDRVDKMAAGYNLRRCRRSQLPDTLDQDMQLLLGDSLGEMQAFVAASDLCLIGGSLLPLGGQNPIEACAQGRPVFFGPHMFNFESLAQDLLDSGAGFRIASAQNFVREAYELGRSLPRLRSSGRAALDFVVARQGATQKTLDALDALMN
;
A
#
# COMPACT_ATOMS: atom_id res chain seq x y z
N MET A 1 24.99 31.12 10.55
CA MET A 1 25.12 29.71 10.96
C MET A 1 24.81 29.44 12.43
N ARG A 2 25.32 30.19 13.46
CA ARG A 2 24.95 29.95 14.89
C ARG A 2 23.54 30.40 15.24
N SER A 3 23.04 31.51 14.71
CA SER A 3 21.68 32.03 14.94
C SER A 3 20.59 31.15 14.33
N GLU A 4 20.79 30.60 13.11
CA GLU A 4 19.85 29.68 12.46
C GLU A 4 19.61 28.40 13.29
N ARG A 5 20.69 27.81 13.85
CA ARG A 5 20.57 26.63 14.71
C ARG A 5 19.81 26.90 16.01
N TRP A 6 19.84 28.14 16.54
CA TRP A 6 19.10 28.49 17.74
C TRP A 6 17.60 28.58 17.47
N PHE A 7 17.18 29.24 16.37
CA PHE A 7 15.79 29.31 15.95
C PHE A 7 15.20 27.90 15.69
N GLU A 8 15.94 27.02 15.05
CA GLU A 8 15.51 25.63 14.83
C GLU A 8 15.26 24.88 16.17
N ARG A 9 16.12 25.08 17.15
CA ARG A 9 15.97 24.48 18.47
C ARG A 9 14.75 25.02 19.21
N LEU A 10 14.53 26.34 19.17
CA LEU A 10 13.34 26.99 19.76
C LEU A 10 12.06 26.49 19.09
N ALA A 11 12.04 26.47 17.76
CA ALA A 11 10.92 25.97 16.98
C ALA A 11 10.52 24.55 17.37
N ARG A 12 11.52 23.68 17.46
CA ARG A 12 11.32 22.28 17.85
C ARG A 12 10.94 22.14 19.34
N ALA A 13 11.49 22.98 20.22
CA ALA A 13 11.12 23.01 21.62
C ALA A 13 9.65 23.41 21.81
N SER A 14 9.20 24.46 21.09
CA SER A 14 7.79 24.87 21.08
C SER A 14 6.87 23.77 20.54
N TYR A 15 7.26 23.12 19.45
CA TYR A 15 6.55 21.94 18.90
C TYR A 15 6.46 20.82 19.94
N SER A 16 7.57 20.49 20.60
CA SER A 16 7.62 19.45 21.64
C SER A 16 6.74 19.77 22.83
N LEU A 17 6.72 21.04 23.25
CA LEU A 17 5.87 21.50 24.34
C LEU A 17 4.39 21.33 24.02
N VAL A 18 3.98 21.71 22.79
CA VAL A 18 2.62 21.49 22.30
C VAL A 18 2.27 19.99 22.28
N LEU A 19 3.17 19.13 21.79
CA LEU A 19 2.94 17.68 21.79
C LEU A 19 2.79 17.11 23.20
N VAL A 20 3.60 17.57 24.16
CA VAL A 20 3.48 17.16 25.57
C VAL A 20 2.15 17.60 26.15
N GLY A 21 1.72 18.82 25.87
CA GLY A 21 0.40 19.32 26.26
C GLY A 21 -0.76 18.51 25.66
N LEU A 22 -0.58 17.98 24.45
CA LEU A 22 -1.57 17.13 23.77
C LEU A 22 -1.52 15.65 24.20
N LEU A 23 -0.54 15.23 25.02
CA LEU A 23 -0.37 13.84 25.43
C LEU A 23 -1.64 13.22 26.04
N PRO A 24 -2.40 13.86 26.94
CA PRO A 24 -3.66 13.33 27.46
C PRO A 24 -4.68 13.08 26.34
N SER A 25 -4.81 14.03 25.40
CA SER A 25 -5.73 13.93 24.27
C SER A 25 -5.34 12.78 23.31
N ILE A 26 -4.04 12.60 23.06
CA ILE A 26 -3.52 11.49 22.27
C ILE A 26 -3.83 10.15 22.94
N ALA A 27 -3.59 10.05 24.25
CA ALA A 27 -3.89 8.85 25.02
C ALA A 27 -5.40 8.52 25.02
N LEU A 28 -6.26 9.52 25.28
CA LEU A 28 -7.70 9.38 25.22
C LEU A 28 -8.19 8.95 23.83
N ARG A 29 -7.63 9.52 22.76
CA ARG A 29 -7.96 9.12 21.38
C ARG A 29 -7.58 7.68 21.10
N LEU A 30 -6.44 7.20 21.57
CA LEU A 30 -6.03 5.79 21.43
C LEU A 30 -6.95 4.86 22.23
N LEU A 31 -7.34 5.26 23.45
CA LEU A 31 -8.32 4.54 24.27
C LEU A 31 -9.68 4.48 23.59
N TYR A 32 -10.19 5.61 23.08
CA TYR A 32 -11.46 5.65 22.35
C TYR A 32 -11.42 4.72 21.11
N ARG A 33 -10.36 4.81 20.29
CA ARG A 33 -10.19 3.90 19.15
C ARG A 33 -10.11 2.44 19.55
N SER A 34 -9.61 2.16 20.76
CA SER A 34 -9.50 0.81 21.27
C SER A 34 -10.84 0.16 21.61
N LEU A 35 -11.93 0.94 21.71
CA LEU A 35 -13.28 0.41 21.87
C LEU A 35 -13.73 -0.34 20.61
N ALA A 36 -13.43 0.24 19.43
CA ALA A 36 -13.72 -0.41 18.15
C ALA A 36 -12.64 -1.43 17.74
N GLN A 37 -11.37 -1.19 18.10
CA GLN A 37 -10.24 -2.05 17.74
C GLN A 37 -9.28 -2.23 18.93
N PRO A 38 -9.42 -3.32 19.72
CA PRO A 38 -8.64 -3.56 20.95
C PRO A 38 -7.11 -3.52 20.78
N ALA A 39 -6.61 -3.74 19.56
CA ALA A 39 -5.19 -3.69 19.24
C ALA A 39 -4.53 -2.30 19.50
N TYR A 40 -5.32 -1.21 19.59
CA TYR A 40 -4.80 0.11 19.98
C TYR A 40 -4.34 0.20 21.44
N ARG A 41 -4.76 -0.72 22.32
CA ARG A 41 -4.28 -0.82 23.72
C ARG A 41 -2.90 -1.47 23.83
N LYS A 42 -2.44 -2.13 22.77
CA LYS A 42 -1.18 -2.86 22.80
C LYS A 42 0.02 -1.96 22.51
N ALA A 43 1.19 -2.35 23.05
CA ALA A 43 2.50 -1.75 22.76
C ALA A 43 2.62 -0.24 23.03
N TRP A 44 1.99 0.28 24.09
CA TRP A 44 2.13 1.68 24.52
C TRP A 44 3.56 2.05 24.85
N SER A 45 4.34 1.11 25.42
CA SER A 45 5.75 1.33 25.69
C SER A 45 6.57 1.61 24.43
N GLN A 46 6.21 1.02 23.28
CA GLN A 46 6.85 1.34 22.00
C GLN A 46 6.47 2.76 21.55
N ARG A 47 5.18 3.12 21.63
CA ARG A 47 4.65 4.41 21.15
C ARG A 47 5.09 5.59 22.00
N PHE A 48 4.97 5.50 23.33
CA PHE A 48 5.21 6.62 24.26
C PHE A 48 6.63 6.65 24.83
N LEU A 49 7.27 5.49 24.98
CA LEU A 49 8.60 5.36 25.59
C LEU A 49 9.70 4.99 24.59
N GLY A 50 9.35 4.71 23.33
CA GLY A 50 10.32 4.36 22.31
C GLY A 50 11.08 3.04 22.57
N ARG A 51 10.49 2.08 23.28
CA ARG A 51 11.12 0.78 23.53
C ARG A 51 11.14 -0.06 22.26
N VAL A 52 12.29 -0.60 21.91
CA VAL A 52 12.44 -1.58 20.83
C VAL A 52 12.03 -2.97 21.35
N PRO A 53 11.34 -3.82 20.55
CA PRO A 53 11.02 -5.19 20.97
C PRO A 53 12.28 -5.98 21.33
N VAL A 54 12.28 -6.63 22.48
CA VAL A 54 13.44 -7.33 23.07
C VAL A 54 14.08 -8.37 22.14
N ARG A 55 13.29 -9.00 21.26
CA ARG A 55 13.80 -10.00 20.29
C ARG A 55 14.86 -9.45 19.32
N LEU A 56 14.80 -8.17 18.98
CA LEU A 56 15.82 -7.53 18.13
C LEU A 56 17.11 -7.29 18.92
N LEU A 57 16.99 -6.90 20.19
CA LEU A 57 18.14 -6.62 21.07
C LEU A 57 18.91 -7.89 21.42
N ALA A 58 18.20 -9.01 21.63
CA ALA A 58 18.81 -10.29 21.96
C ALA A 58 19.69 -10.86 20.82
N LEU A 59 19.38 -10.55 19.58
CA LEU A 59 20.15 -10.98 18.41
C LEU A 59 21.45 -10.17 18.21
N GLY A 60 21.61 -9.05 18.93
CA GLY A 60 22.87 -8.27 18.96
C GLY A 60 23.75 -8.56 20.17
N ALA A 61 23.21 -9.16 21.22
CA ALA A 61 23.92 -9.37 22.50
C ALA A 61 24.63 -10.73 22.62
N GLY A 62 24.29 -11.70 21.75
CA GLY A 62 24.74 -13.09 21.89
C GLY A 62 26.05 -13.45 21.17
N HIS A 63 26.62 -12.59 20.34
CA HIS A 63 27.88 -12.88 19.64
C HIS A 63 28.76 -11.63 19.65
N ALA A 64 29.59 -11.56 20.66
CA ALA A 64 30.71 -10.61 20.75
C ALA A 64 31.86 -11.00 19.80
N GLU A 65 31.60 -11.83 18.80
CA GLU A 65 32.59 -12.25 17.81
C GLU A 65 32.30 -11.60 16.47
N THR A 66 33.20 -10.67 16.12
CA THR A 66 33.41 -9.99 14.83
C THR A 66 32.27 -9.06 14.37
N SER A 67 32.45 -7.78 14.61
CA SER A 67 31.61 -6.67 14.15
C SER A 67 31.41 -6.54 12.63
N ASN A 68 32.02 -7.42 11.83
CA ASN A 68 32.03 -7.39 10.36
C ASN A 68 31.07 -8.40 9.69
N SER A 69 30.31 -9.23 10.44
CA SER A 69 29.47 -10.28 9.84
C SER A 69 27.98 -9.96 9.83
N LEU A 70 27.53 -8.91 10.48
CA LEU A 70 26.13 -8.49 10.51
C LEU A 70 25.93 -7.43 9.41
N GLY A 71 25.10 -7.75 8.41
CA GLY A 71 24.72 -6.80 7.37
C GLY A 71 23.96 -5.57 7.90
N PRO A 72 23.69 -4.58 7.05
CA PRO A 72 23.11 -3.29 7.44
C PRO A 72 21.75 -3.43 8.09
N ARG A 73 21.45 -2.52 9.03
CA ARG A 73 20.18 -2.40 9.75
C ARG A 73 19.38 -1.23 9.20
N LEU A 74 18.33 -1.52 8.46
CA LEU A 74 17.43 -0.51 7.91
C LEU A 74 16.25 -0.29 8.85
N TRP A 75 15.93 0.96 9.18
CA TRP A 75 14.65 1.32 9.74
C TRP A 75 13.74 1.83 8.62
N LEU A 76 12.66 1.10 8.32
CA LEU A 76 11.65 1.50 7.35
C LEU A 76 10.36 1.87 8.08
N HIS A 77 9.85 3.07 7.84
CA HIS A 77 8.61 3.55 8.43
C HIS A 77 7.51 3.68 7.37
N ALA A 78 6.45 2.86 7.51
CA ALA A 78 5.28 2.84 6.66
C ALA A 78 4.02 2.91 7.55
N VAL A 79 3.35 4.05 7.59
CA VAL A 79 2.29 4.37 8.57
C VAL A 79 1.06 3.50 8.43
N SER A 80 0.61 3.28 7.19
CA SER A 80 -0.69 2.73 6.84
C SER A 80 -0.61 1.40 6.09
N VAL A 81 -1.76 0.75 5.88
CA VAL A 81 -1.89 -0.43 5.01
C VAL A 81 -1.37 -0.14 3.59
N GLY A 82 -1.74 1.03 3.03
CA GLY A 82 -1.34 1.41 1.67
C GLY A 82 0.17 1.57 1.53
N GLU A 83 0.81 2.27 2.48
CA GLU A 83 2.26 2.46 2.50
C GLU A 83 3.01 1.15 2.76
N THR A 84 2.51 0.30 3.68
CA THR A 84 3.11 -1.01 3.95
C THR A 84 3.10 -1.90 2.70
N ARG A 85 2.02 -1.90 1.93
CA ARG A 85 1.94 -2.61 0.65
C ARG A 85 2.86 -2.00 -0.41
N ALA A 86 2.91 -0.68 -0.51
CA ALA A 86 3.79 0.02 -1.45
C ALA A 86 5.28 -0.19 -1.12
N ALA A 87 5.63 -0.34 0.16
CA ALA A 87 6.99 -0.61 0.62
C ALA A 87 7.43 -2.07 0.42
N ALA A 88 6.50 -3.00 0.22
CA ALA A 88 6.82 -4.43 0.18
C ALA A 88 7.79 -4.81 -0.95
N PRO A 89 7.64 -4.35 -2.21
CA PRO A 89 8.62 -4.61 -3.26
C PRO A 89 10.01 -4.09 -2.91
N LEU A 90 10.09 -2.86 -2.40
CA LEU A 90 11.35 -2.25 -1.98
C LEU A 90 12.03 -3.04 -0.86
N LEU A 91 11.29 -3.41 0.18
CA LEU A 91 11.83 -4.15 1.32
C LEU A 91 12.36 -5.52 0.91
N ARG A 92 11.61 -6.28 0.12
CA ARG A 92 12.03 -7.59 -0.38
C ARG A 92 13.26 -7.49 -1.28
N ALA A 93 13.28 -6.52 -2.21
CA ALA A 93 14.40 -6.30 -3.10
C ALA A 93 15.65 -5.83 -2.35
N TRP A 94 15.51 -4.97 -1.33
CA TRP A 94 16.62 -4.55 -0.48
C TRP A 94 17.21 -5.72 0.33
N LEU A 95 16.35 -6.56 0.91
CA LEU A 95 16.80 -7.77 1.61
C LEU A 95 17.46 -8.79 0.66
N ALA A 96 17.00 -8.92 -0.57
CA ALA A 96 17.65 -9.79 -1.57
C ALA A 96 19.03 -9.28 -1.94
N ARG A 97 19.21 -7.95 -2.07
CA ARG A 97 20.49 -7.30 -2.41
C ARG A 97 21.49 -7.36 -1.25
N HIS A 98 21.02 -7.38 0.00
CA HIS A 98 21.84 -7.41 1.22
C HIS A 98 21.55 -8.66 2.08
N PRO A 99 22.19 -9.81 1.80
CA PRO A 99 21.84 -11.10 2.44
C PRO A 99 21.91 -11.11 3.97
N GLY A 100 22.86 -10.36 4.58
CA GLY A 100 22.98 -10.24 6.04
C GLY A 100 22.10 -9.17 6.69
N ALA A 101 21.35 -8.40 5.90
CA ALA A 101 20.61 -7.23 6.35
C ALA A 101 19.38 -7.57 7.22
N ARG A 102 19.05 -6.64 8.10
CA ARG A 102 17.86 -6.68 8.96
C ARG A 102 17.05 -5.41 8.83
N VAL A 103 15.73 -5.53 8.85
CA VAL A 103 14.82 -4.39 8.75
C VAL A 103 13.96 -4.30 9.99
N MET A 104 13.94 -3.12 10.63
CA MET A 104 12.90 -2.72 11.53
C MET A 104 11.81 -2.03 10.72
N LEU A 105 10.66 -2.67 10.54
CA LEU A 105 9.51 -2.10 9.88
C LEU A 105 8.52 -1.56 10.92
N THR A 106 8.26 -0.24 10.89
CA THR A 106 7.38 0.39 11.86
C THR A 106 6.09 0.92 11.22
N GLN A 107 4.98 0.77 11.94
CA GLN A 107 3.66 1.30 11.59
C GLN A 107 3.11 2.18 12.72
N THR A 108 2.10 2.99 12.41
CA THR A 108 1.31 3.70 13.43
C THR A 108 -0.04 3.04 13.70
N THR A 109 -0.59 2.29 12.73
CA THR A 109 -1.92 1.66 12.81
C THR A 109 -1.84 0.15 13.03
N PRO A 110 -2.78 -0.45 13.81
CA PRO A 110 -2.86 -1.91 13.99
C PRO A 110 -3.10 -2.65 12.67
N THR A 111 -3.93 -2.08 11.78
CA THR A 111 -4.19 -2.67 10.45
C THR A 111 -2.96 -2.68 9.56
N GLY A 112 -2.14 -1.60 9.58
CA GLY A 112 -0.86 -1.56 8.90
C GLY A 112 0.10 -2.63 9.43
N ARG A 113 0.15 -2.81 10.75
CA ARG A 113 0.96 -3.87 11.38
C ARG A 113 0.48 -5.27 11.00
N GLN A 114 -0.83 -5.52 10.98
CA GLN A 114 -1.39 -6.80 10.54
C GLN A 114 -1.04 -7.08 9.07
N THR A 115 -1.16 -6.07 8.21
CA THR A 115 -0.73 -6.17 6.81
C THR A 115 0.75 -6.54 6.70
N ALA A 116 1.62 -5.91 7.50
CA ALA A 116 3.04 -6.23 7.52
C ALA A 116 3.29 -7.67 8.01
N GLN A 117 2.54 -8.16 9.00
CA GLN A 117 2.61 -9.54 9.47
C GLN A 117 2.31 -10.53 8.34
N THR A 118 1.25 -10.30 7.59
CA THR A 118 0.89 -11.17 6.47
C THR A 118 1.88 -11.08 5.31
N LEU A 119 2.30 -9.86 4.92
CA LEU A 119 3.18 -9.68 3.76
C LEU A 119 4.61 -10.21 3.96
N PHE A 120 5.08 -10.28 5.19
CA PHE A 120 6.46 -10.66 5.52
C PHE A 120 6.53 -11.85 6.48
N GLU A 121 5.48 -12.68 6.53
CA GLU A 121 5.39 -13.85 7.43
C GLU A 121 6.62 -14.75 7.32
N ASP A 122 7.10 -14.97 6.11
CA ASP A 122 8.30 -15.75 5.77
C ASP A 122 9.62 -15.14 6.28
N LEU A 123 9.64 -13.86 6.60
CA LEU A 123 10.83 -13.10 7.02
C LEU A 123 10.79 -12.67 8.50
N LEU A 124 9.63 -12.83 9.17
CA LEU A 124 9.44 -12.36 10.53
C LEU A 124 10.32 -13.09 11.53
N GLY A 125 10.93 -12.31 12.44
CA GLY A 125 11.79 -12.81 13.51
C GLY A 125 13.19 -13.23 13.09
N GLY A 126 13.43 -13.38 11.77
CA GLY A 126 14.76 -13.60 11.20
C GLY A 126 15.38 -12.31 10.68
N ARG A 127 14.76 -11.73 9.66
CA ARG A 127 15.29 -10.56 8.94
C ARG A 127 14.39 -9.33 9.02
N VAL A 128 13.07 -9.49 9.25
CA VAL A 128 12.09 -8.41 9.41
C VAL A 128 11.54 -8.43 10.84
N PHE A 129 11.57 -7.28 11.48
CA PHE A 129 11.07 -7.07 12.84
C PHE A 129 10.03 -5.96 12.81
N LEU A 130 8.94 -6.14 13.53
CA LEU A 130 7.83 -5.20 13.55
C LEU A 130 7.76 -4.45 14.89
N ALA A 131 7.61 -3.14 14.84
CA ALA A 131 7.30 -2.30 15.99
C ALA A 131 6.28 -1.22 15.62
N TYR A 132 5.65 -0.62 16.63
CA TYR A 132 5.00 0.66 16.41
C TYR A 132 6.06 1.76 16.42
N CYS A 133 5.92 2.72 15.49
CA CYS A 133 6.76 3.92 15.51
C CYS A 133 6.57 4.67 16.84
N PRO A 134 7.65 5.12 17.51
CA PRO A 134 7.51 6.01 18.64
C PRO A 134 6.78 7.29 18.22
N LEU A 135 5.92 7.80 19.07
CA LEU A 135 5.37 9.13 18.89
C LEU A 135 6.51 10.15 18.95
N ASP A 136 6.34 11.28 18.27
CA ASP A 136 7.42 12.25 18.04
C ASP A 136 7.84 13.03 19.30
N PHE A 137 7.86 12.36 20.47
CA PHE A 137 8.41 12.89 21.71
C PHE A 137 9.93 12.75 21.73
N PRO A 138 10.69 13.79 22.12
CA PRO A 138 12.15 13.75 22.13
C PRO A 138 12.73 12.51 22.83
N TRP A 139 12.23 12.18 24.02
CA TRP A 139 12.69 11.03 24.79
C TRP A 139 12.41 9.69 24.09
N ALA A 140 11.25 9.56 23.45
CA ALA A 140 10.83 8.32 22.81
C ALA A 140 11.66 8.03 21.54
N VAL A 141 11.84 9.06 20.69
CA VAL A 141 12.61 8.90 19.44
C VAL A 141 14.10 8.71 19.72
N HIS A 142 14.68 9.44 20.70
CA HIS A 142 16.08 9.23 21.08
C HIS A 142 16.33 7.83 21.63
N ARG A 143 15.43 7.35 22.50
CA ARG A 143 15.54 6.00 23.05
C ARG A 143 15.44 4.95 21.96
N PHE A 144 14.47 5.07 21.06
CA PHE A 144 14.28 4.14 19.96
C PHE A 144 15.52 4.03 19.07
N LEU A 145 16.11 5.18 18.71
CA LEU A 145 17.37 5.23 17.93
C LEU A 145 18.56 4.63 18.68
N SER A 146 18.69 4.94 19.98
CA SER A 146 19.79 4.41 20.81
C SER A 146 19.71 2.89 20.97
N GLU A 147 18.49 2.33 21.06
CA GLU A 147 18.29 0.87 21.17
C GLU A 147 18.41 0.18 19.80
N LEU A 148 17.84 0.75 18.73
CA LEU A 148 17.82 0.15 17.38
C LEU A 148 19.16 0.29 16.67
N ARG A 149 19.82 1.46 16.76
CA ARG A 149 21.05 1.83 16.05
C ARG A 149 20.98 1.50 14.56
N PRO A 150 20.03 2.08 13.81
CA PRO A 150 19.90 1.81 12.39
C PRO A 150 21.00 2.52 11.60
N ASP A 151 21.45 1.93 10.50
CA ASP A 151 22.42 2.54 9.59
C ASP A 151 21.74 3.57 8.65
N ALA A 152 20.44 3.43 8.40
CA ALA A 152 19.61 4.42 7.69
C ALA A 152 18.14 4.33 8.14
N LEU A 153 17.42 5.46 7.99
CA LEU A 153 15.97 5.53 8.12
C LEU A 153 15.34 5.84 6.76
N VAL A 154 14.37 5.02 6.37
CA VAL A 154 13.53 5.22 5.19
C VAL A 154 12.12 5.59 5.64
N LEU A 155 11.67 6.77 5.26
CA LEU A 155 10.32 7.27 5.48
C LEU A 155 9.50 7.15 4.20
N MET A 156 8.28 6.64 4.31
CA MET A 156 7.36 6.55 3.17
C MET A 156 6.52 7.84 3.02
N GLU A 157 6.29 8.23 1.77
CA GLU A 157 5.37 9.30 1.33
C GLU A 157 5.68 10.70 1.94
N THR A 158 5.08 11.06 3.09
CA THR A 158 5.18 12.44 3.64
C THR A 158 5.37 12.46 5.17
N GLU A 159 5.90 11.42 5.74
CA GLU A 159 6.03 11.25 7.21
C GLU A 159 7.24 12.03 7.77
N LEU A 160 7.09 13.35 7.87
CA LEU A 160 8.12 14.28 8.32
C LEU A 160 7.86 14.71 9.77
N TRP A 161 8.56 14.09 10.72
CA TRP A 161 8.39 14.32 12.14
C TRP A 161 9.62 15.06 12.70
N PRO A 162 9.45 16.31 13.18
CA PRO A 162 10.58 17.20 13.52
C PRO A 162 11.55 16.66 14.56
N ASN A 163 11.06 16.01 15.63
CA ASN A 163 11.94 15.46 16.65
C ASN A 163 12.66 14.19 16.16
N LEU A 164 11.96 13.34 15.41
CA LEU A 164 12.55 12.16 14.77
C LEU A 164 13.71 12.54 13.85
N LEU A 165 13.50 13.50 12.95
CA LEU A 165 14.53 13.96 12.02
C LEU A 165 15.71 14.63 12.72
N ALA A 166 15.43 15.39 13.80
CA ALA A 166 16.48 15.98 14.60
C ALA A 166 17.28 14.94 15.41
N ALA A 167 16.60 13.91 15.93
CA ALA A 167 17.24 12.80 16.62
C ALA A 167 18.10 11.97 15.66
N CYS A 168 17.61 11.65 14.45
CA CYS A 168 18.43 10.99 13.42
C CYS A 168 19.69 11.77 13.09
N ARG A 169 19.59 13.11 12.95
CA ARG A 169 20.75 13.98 12.77
C ARG A 169 21.76 13.88 13.93
N ALA A 170 21.26 13.87 15.19
CA ALA A 170 22.10 13.76 16.37
C ALA A 170 22.80 12.40 16.47
N HIS A 171 22.17 11.34 16.00
CA HIS A 171 22.70 9.99 15.95
C HIS A 171 23.46 9.68 14.64
N GLN A 172 23.63 10.67 13.74
CA GLN A 172 24.26 10.51 12.43
C GLN A 172 23.61 9.47 11.51
N VAL A 173 22.31 9.21 11.71
CA VAL A 173 21.53 8.30 10.87
C VAL A 173 20.98 9.06 9.66
N PRO A 174 21.41 8.72 8.42
CA PRO A 174 20.88 9.32 7.21
C PRO A 174 19.39 8.96 7.04
N VAL A 175 18.59 9.93 6.58
CA VAL A 175 17.15 9.77 6.38
C VAL A 175 16.83 9.99 4.91
N ALA A 176 16.23 8.96 4.27
CA ALA A 176 15.66 9.06 2.94
C ALA A 176 14.13 9.12 3.00
N LEU A 177 13.54 10.06 2.28
CA LEU A 177 12.10 10.10 2.04
C LEU A 177 11.82 9.47 0.67
N VAL A 178 11.17 8.31 0.65
CA VAL A 178 10.94 7.54 -0.57
C VAL A 178 9.45 7.49 -0.95
N ASN A 179 9.17 7.26 -2.23
CA ASN A 179 7.82 7.34 -2.76
C ASN A 179 7.17 8.69 -2.39
N ALA A 180 7.97 9.75 -2.38
CA ALA A 180 7.61 11.03 -1.79
C ALA A 180 6.53 11.74 -2.63
N ARG A 181 5.45 12.14 -1.96
CA ARG A 181 4.32 12.83 -2.58
C ARG A 181 3.92 14.05 -1.77
N MET A 182 3.71 15.16 -2.44
CA MET A 182 3.26 16.40 -1.78
C MET A 182 2.15 17.06 -2.59
N SER A 183 0.95 17.18 -2.03
CA SER A 183 -0.14 17.95 -2.65
C SER A 183 0.10 19.46 -2.54
N GLU A 184 -0.55 20.26 -3.41
CA GLU A 184 -0.52 21.73 -3.30
C GLU A 184 -0.99 22.23 -1.93
N ARG A 185 -2.00 21.57 -1.36
CA ARG A 185 -2.50 21.89 -0.01
C ARG A 185 -1.44 21.60 1.06
N ALA A 186 -0.69 20.52 0.91
CA ALA A 186 0.43 20.20 1.81
C ALA A 186 1.55 21.25 1.67
N LEU A 187 1.94 21.61 0.44
CA LEU A 187 2.93 22.65 0.21
C LEU A 187 2.55 23.99 0.87
N LYS A 188 1.28 24.42 0.74
CA LYS A 188 0.79 25.62 1.42
C LYS A 188 1.00 25.56 2.93
N ARG A 189 0.69 24.40 3.56
CA ARG A 189 0.91 24.19 5.00
C ARG A 189 2.40 24.21 5.36
N PHE A 190 3.25 23.54 4.58
CA PHE A 190 4.70 23.53 4.80
C PHE A 190 5.29 24.94 4.71
N ARG A 191 4.81 25.78 3.80
CA ARG A 191 5.21 27.19 3.68
C ARG A 191 4.73 28.02 4.87
N GLN A 192 3.51 27.79 5.36
CA GLN A 192 2.96 28.48 6.54
C GLN A 192 3.77 28.17 7.81
N PHE A 193 4.27 26.95 7.96
CA PHE A 193 5.10 26.50 9.07
C PHE A 193 6.56 26.27 8.67
N SER A 194 7.08 27.10 7.74
CA SER A 194 8.42 26.96 7.16
C SER A 194 9.53 26.95 8.20
N TRP A 195 9.36 27.69 9.29
CA TRP A 195 10.29 27.75 10.42
C TRP A 195 10.53 26.38 11.10
N LEU A 196 9.59 25.44 10.98
CA LEU A 196 9.69 24.07 11.48
C LEU A 196 9.96 23.08 10.34
N ALA A 197 9.29 23.25 9.20
CA ALA A 197 9.30 22.32 8.07
C ALA A 197 10.61 22.40 7.26
N ALA A 198 11.12 23.59 6.97
CA ALA A 198 12.31 23.76 6.15
C ALA A 198 13.58 23.15 6.77
N PRO A 199 13.87 23.31 8.08
CA PRO A 199 14.97 22.61 8.72
C PRO A 199 14.81 21.08 8.71
N ALA A 200 13.58 20.58 8.86
CA ALA A 200 13.29 19.16 8.82
C ALA A 200 13.57 18.58 7.41
N LEU A 201 13.01 19.20 6.37
CA LEU A 201 13.23 18.83 4.98
C LEU A 201 14.68 19.02 4.52
N GLY A 202 15.31 20.12 4.91
CA GLY A 202 16.72 20.42 4.59
C GLY A 202 17.72 19.47 5.22
N GLY A 203 17.32 18.71 6.24
CA GLY A 203 18.13 17.69 6.91
C GLY A 203 17.99 16.28 6.32
N LEU A 204 17.11 16.06 5.34
CA LEU A 204 17.01 14.78 4.67
C LEU A 204 18.25 14.50 3.82
N ALA A 205 18.71 13.26 3.85
CA ALA A 205 19.83 12.80 3.05
C ALA A 205 19.43 12.62 1.57
N ALA A 206 18.17 12.23 1.30
CA ALA A 206 17.59 12.22 -0.03
C ALA A 206 16.06 12.32 0.03
N VAL A 207 15.45 12.90 -1.00
CA VAL A 207 14.03 12.85 -1.30
C VAL A 207 13.85 12.23 -2.68
N LEU A 208 13.11 11.13 -2.77
CA LEU A 208 12.79 10.42 -4.01
C LEU A 208 11.32 10.65 -4.34
N PRO A 209 10.99 11.68 -5.14
CA PRO A 209 9.62 12.04 -5.46
C PRO A 209 8.99 11.09 -6.47
N GLN A 210 7.66 10.93 -6.40
CA GLN A 210 6.91 10.12 -7.37
C GLN A 210 6.84 10.79 -8.75
N SER A 211 6.78 12.11 -8.79
CA SER A 211 6.64 12.89 -10.02
C SER A 211 7.52 14.13 -10.01
N GLN A 212 7.74 14.71 -11.18
CA GLN A 212 8.44 15.99 -11.31
C GLN A 212 7.72 17.12 -10.56
N ALA A 213 6.38 17.11 -10.56
CA ALA A 213 5.60 18.08 -9.80
C ALA A 213 5.83 17.94 -8.28
N ASP A 214 5.94 16.70 -7.76
CA ASP A 214 6.30 16.47 -6.36
C ASP A 214 7.73 16.96 -6.07
N ALA A 215 8.68 16.70 -6.98
CA ALA A 215 10.06 17.20 -6.86
C ALA A 215 10.09 18.72 -6.67
N HIS A 216 9.43 19.46 -7.53
CA HIS A 216 9.33 20.92 -7.45
C HIS A 216 8.71 21.38 -6.12
N ARG A 217 7.66 20.69 -5.65
CA ARG A 217 7.00 21.02 -4.37
C ARG A 217 7.91 20.78 -3.18
N PHE A 218 8.66 19.67 -3.15
CA PHE A 218 9.63 19.41 -2.09
C PHE A 218 10.76 20.43 -2.08
N GLN A 219 11.29 20.81 -3.24
CA GLN A 219 12.29 21.89 -3.36
C GLN A 219 11.73 23.22 -2.84
N ALA A 220 10.50 23.58 -3.26
CA ALA A 220 9.83 24.79 -2.84
C ALA A 220 9.47 24.80 -1.32
N ALA A 221 9.38 23.63 -0.69
CA ALA A 221 9.19 23.47 0.76
C ALA A 221 10.50 23.48 1.55
N GLY A 222 11.67 23.49 0.91
CA GLY A 222 12.97 23.60 1.57
C GLY A 222 13.83 22.32 1.57
N ALA A 223 13.44 21.28 0.84
CA ALA A 223 14.27 20.09 0.67
C ALA A 223 15.50 20.41 -0.21
N LYS A 224 16.71 20.01 0.25
CA LYS A 224 17.97 20.35 -0.41
C LYS A 224 18.45 19.27 -1.38
N ARG A 225 18.18 18.01 -1.09
CA ARG A 225 18.60 16.84 -1.86
C ARG A 225 17.39 16.12 -2.44
N VAL A 226 16.78 16.72 -3.44
CA VAL A 226 15.68 16.14 -4.20
C VAL A 226 16.27 15.47 -5.44
N LEU A 227 16.10 14.17 -5.53
CA LEU A 227 16.57 13.38 -6.68
C LEU A 227 15.56 13.48 -7.82
N GLU A 228 15.90 12.93 -8.98
CA GLU A 228 14.97 12.80 -10.09
C GLU A 228 13.74 11.96 -9.70
N ALA A 229 12.63 12.22 -10.36
CA ALA A 229 11.40 11.50 -10.09
C ALA A 229 11.60 9.99 -10.31
N SER A 230 11.40 9.23 -9.24
CA SER A 230 11.59 7.78 -9.27
C SER A 230 10.38 7.02 -9.82
N GLY A 231 9.23 7.66 -9.88
CA GLY A 231 7.93 7.00 -10.07
C GLY A 231 7.32 6.53 -8.74
N SER A 232 6.18 5.87 -8.81
CA SER A 232 5.52 5.34 -7.63
C SER A 232 5.80 3.85 -7.45
N LEU A 233 6.25 3.47 -6.25
CA LEU A 233 6.47 2.06 -5.86
C LEU A 233 5.23 1.17 -6.03
N LYS A 234 4.04 1.76 -6.12
CA LYS A 234 2.78 1.04 -6.33
C LYS A 234 2.72 0.34 -7.68
N PHE A 235 3.50 0.81 -8.69
CA PHE A 235 3.56 0.19 -10.01
C PHE A 235 4.52 -1.00 -10.09
N ASP A 236 5.43 -1.14 -9.15
CA ASP A 236 6.35 -2.26 -9.08
C ASP A 236 5.68 -3.48 -8.42
N VAL A 237 4.53 -3.88 -8.98
CA VAL A 237 3.77 -5.05 -8.50
C VAL A 237 4.62 -6.30 -8.68
N GLN A 238 4.82 -7.03 -7.60
CA GLN A 238 5.41 -8.36 -7.68
C GLN A 238 4.34 -9.37 -8.13
N LEU A 239 4.52 -9.90 -9.31
CA LEU A 239 3.65 -10.94 -9.86
C LEU A 239 4.07 -12.30 -9.30
N ASP A 240 3.12 -13.00 -8.70
CA ASP A 240 3.30 -14.38 -8.24
C ASP A 240 3.03 -15.35 -9.41
N HIS A 241 4.10 -15.84 -10.02
CA HIS A 241 4.02 -16.73 -11.16
C HIS A 241 3.25 -18.03 -10.88
N HIS A 242 3.29 -18.52 -9.63
CA HIS A 242 2.50 -19.70 -9.25
C HIS A 242 1.01 -19.39 -9.28
N GLN A 243 0.57 -18.27 -8.65
CA GLN A 243 -0.84 -17.87 -8.70
C GLN A 243 -1.31 -17.59 -10.14
N ILE A 244 -0.48 -16.92 -10.93
CA ILE A 244 -0.80 -16.66 -12.34
C ILE A 244 -1.00 -17.99 -13.09
N ALA A 245 -0.12 -18.98 -12.92
CA ALA A 245 -0.25 -20.29 -13.54
C ALA A 245 -1.54 -21.01 -13.09
N VAL A 246 -1.89 -20.94 -11.81
CA VAL A 246 -3.16 -21.46 -11.28
C VAL A 246 -4.36 -20.81 -11.97
N GLY A 247 -4.38 -19.45 -12.04
CA GLY A 247 -5.46 -18.72 -12.70
C GLY A 247 -5.57 -19.00 -14.20
N GLN A 248 -4.44 -19.14 -14.90
CA GLN A 248 -4.41 -19.56 -16.30
C GLN A 248 -4.96 -20.99 -16.48
N GLY A 249 -4.67 -21.89 -15.55
CA GLY A 249 -5.26 -23.23 -15.51
C GLY A 249 -6.79 -23.20 -15.33
N TRP A 250 -7.32 -22.28 -14.50
CA TRP A 250 -8.78 -22.05 -14.43
C TRP A 250 -9.32 -21.50 -15.75
N ARG A 251 -8.65 -20.48 -16.30
CA ARG A 251 -9.08 -19.83 -17.54
C ARG A 251 -9.16 -20.81 -18.73
N SER A 252 -8.21 -21.72 -18.85
CA SER A 252 -8.23 -22.74 -19.92
C SER A 252 -9.44 -23.68 -19.82
N ARG A 253 -9.84 -24.04 -18.59
CA ARG A 253 -11.04 -24.86 -18.34
C ARG A 253 -12.36 -24.09 -18.59
N TRP A 254 -12.33 -22.77 -18.54
CA TRP A 254 -13.48 -21.90 -18.77
C TRP A 254 -13.44 -21.19 -20.13
N SER A 255 -12.69 -21.73 -21.09
CA SER A 255 -12.35 -21.09 -22.36
C SER A 255 -13.54 -20.66 -23.24
N HIS A 256 -14.73 -21.22 -23.00
CA HIS A 256 -15.92 -20.98 -23.82
C HIS A 256 -16.73 -19.74 -23.40
N ARG A 257 -16.30 -19.02 -22.36
CA ARG A 257 -17.05 -17.91 -21.80
C ARG A 257 -16.16 -16.71 -21.48
N GLN A 258 -16.78 -15.56 -21.37
CA GLN A 258 -16.15 -14.40 -20.79
C GLN A 258 -16.07 -14.57 -19.27
N VAL A 259 -14.98 -14.14 -18.67
CA VAL A 259 -14.78 -14.17 -17.22
C VAL A 259 -14.59 -12.73 -16.71
N TRP A 260 -15.54 -12.25 -15.94
CA TRP A 260 -15.48 -10.93 -15.32
C TRP A 260 -15.15 -11.05 -13.85
N LEU A 261 -14.30 -10.19 -13.32
CA LEU A 261 -13.88 -10.21 -11.93
C LEU A 261 -14.25 -8.90 -11.24
N ALA A 262 -15.03 -9.00 -10.18
CA ALA A 262 -15.25 -7.89 -9.25
C ALA A 262 -14.27 -7.99 -8.08
N ILE A 263 -13.27 -7.10 -8.04
CA ILE A 263 -12.13 -7.14 -7.14
C ILE A 263 -12.45 -6.42 -5.83
N SER A 264 -12.33 -7.12 -4.70
CA SER A 264 -12.42 -6.53 -3.35
C SER A 264 -13.68 -5.71 -3.14
N THR A 265 -14.83 -6.29 -3.48
CA THR A 265 -16.14 -5.69 -3.33
C THR A 265 -16.47 -5.40 -1.86
N ARG A 266 -17.37 -4.45 -1.63
CA ARG A 266 -17.74 -3.98 -0.30
C ARG A 266 -19.25 -3.95 -0.11
N ASP A 267 -19.65 -3.62 1.13
CA ASP A 267 -21.05 -3.55 1.56
C ASP A 267 -21.95 -2.82 0.54
N ASP A 268 -23.12 -3.38 0.31
CA ASP A 268 -24.19 -2.89 -0.57
C ASP A 268 -23.83 -2.81 -2.08
N GLU A 269 -22.55 -2.73 -2.43
CA GLU A 269 -22.06 -2.78 -3.80
C GLU A 269 -22.27 -4.17 -4.42
N GLU A 270 -22.10 -5.21 -3.62
CA GLU A 270 -22.29 -6.60 -4.03
C GLU A 270 -23.75 -6.87 -4.39
N GLU A 271 -24.70 -6.35 -3.62
CA GLU A 271 -26.12 -6.50 -3.89
C GLU A 271 -26.51 -5.85 -5.22
N ALA A 272 -26.09 -4.60 -5.45
CA ALA A 272 -26.35 -3.89 -6.70
C ALA A 272 -25.74 -4.63 -7.91
N LEU A 273 -24.54 -5.19 -7.76
CA LEU A 273 -23.85 -5.94 -8.82
C LEU A 273 -24.59 -7.26 -9.12
N LEU A 274 -24.95 -8.03 -8.09
CA LEU A 274 -25.63 -9.31 -8.25
C LEU A 274 -27.02 -9.13 -8.85
N GLN A 275 -27.75 -8.11 -8.39
CA GLN A 275 -29.06 -7.75 -8.94
C GLN A 275 -28.93 -7.40 -10.44
N ALA A 276 -28.05 -6.49 -10.80
CA ALA A 276 -27.85 -6.06 -12.19
C ALA A 276 -27.45 -7.23 -13.10
N PHE A 277 -26.59 -8.14 -12.60
CA PHE A 277 -26.16 -9.32 -13.32
C PHE A 277 -27.31 -10.32 -13.51
N ALA A 278 -28.13 -10.55 -12.49
CA ALA A 278 -29.28 -11.44 -12.55
C ALA A 278 -30.39 -10.92 -13.47
N GLU A 279 -30.62 -9.60 -13.49
CA GLU A 279 -31.62 -8.95 -14.35
C GLU A 279 -31.22 -9.03 -15.84
N GLN A 280 -29.96 -8.73 -16.16
CA GLN A 280 -29.49 -8.68 -17.54
C GLN A 280 -29.09 -10.04 -18.11
N ARG A 281 -28.70 -10.99 -17.25
CA ARG A 281 -28.31 -12.38 -17.59
C ARG A 281 -27.41 -12.48 -18.86
N PRO A 282 -26.23 -11.87 -18.84
CA PRO A 282 -25.35 -11.87 -20.01
C PRO A 282 -24.96 -13.30 -20.37
N GLN A 283 -25.20 -13.68 -21.62
CA GLN A 283 -24.98 -15.06 -22.08
C GLN A 283 -23.47 -15.35 -22.22
N GLY A 284 -23.07 -16.53 -21.78
CA GLY A 284 -21.66 -16.96 -21.90
C GLY A 284 -20.70 -16.20 -20.98
N VAL A 285 -21.19 -15.64 -19.86
CA VAL A 285 -20.39 -14.90 -18.88
C VAL A 285 -20.32 -15.66 -17.56
N LEU A 286 -19.14 -15.74 -16.99
CA LEU A 286 -18.91 -16.13 -15.60
C LEU A 286 -18.51 -14.87 -14.82
N LEU A 287 -19.29 -14.47 -13.83
CA LEU A 287 -18.94 -13.41 -12.89
C LEU A 287 -18.20 -14.00 -11.69
N ILE A 288 -17.01 -13.51 -11.41
CA ILE A 288 -16.27 -13.81 -10.18
C ILE A 288 -16.44 -12.62 -9.24
N VAL A 289 -16.90 -12.86 -8.02
CA VAL A 289 -17.03 -11.83 -6.98
C VAL A 289 -16.09 -12.18 -5.84
N VAL A 290 -15.15 -11.30 -5.52
CA VAL A 290 -14.21 -11.46 -4.41
C VAL A 290 -14.46 -10.34 -3.38
N PRO A 291 -15.20 -10.64 -2.31
CA PRO A 291 -15.46 -9.66 -1.25
C PRO A 291 -14.17 -9.25 -0.52
N ARG A 292 -14.07 -8.00 -0.13
CA ARG A 292 -12.91 -7.45 0.59
C ARG A 292 -12.67 -8.10 1.95
N HIS A 293 -13.74 -8.50 2.61
CA HIS A 293 -13.73 -8.99 3.98
C HIS A 293 -14.29 -10.41 4.06
N PRO A 294 -13.57 -11.37 4.68
CA PRO A 294 -13.98 -12.77 4.75
C PRO A 294 -15.35 -12.99 5.44
N GLU A 295 -15.68 -12.15 6.42
CA GLU A 295 -16.96 -12.19 7.13
C GLU A 295 -18.18 -11.95 6.23
N ARG A 296 -17.96 -11.53 4.99
CA ARG A 296 -19.02 -11.29 4.00
C ARG A 296 -19.28 -12.48 3.08
N PHE A 297 -18.39 -13.46 3.02
CA PHE A 297 -18.50 -14.58 2.08
C PHE A 297 -19.85 -15.26 2.14
N ASP A 298 -20.32 -15.64 3.34
CA ASP A 298 -21.61 -16.29 3.51
C ASP A 298 -22.81 -15.38 3.17
N ARG A 299 -22.69 -14.09 3.45
CA ARG A 299 -23.73 -13.12 3.12
C ARG A 299 -23.87 -12.94 1.61
N VAL A 300 -22.76 -12.80 0.89
CA VAL A 300 -22.74 -12.65 -0.57
C VAL A 300 -23.27 -13.92 -1.26
N ASP A 301 -22.93 -15.10 -0.75
CA ASP A 301 -23.45 -16.36 -1.26
C ASP A 301 -24.99 -16.47 -1.10
N LYS A 302 -25.50 -16.08 0.08
CA LYS A 302 -26.95 -16.04 0.33
C LYS A 302 -27.67 -15.01 -0.55
N MET A 303 -27.06 -13.84 -0.76
CA MET A 303 -27.62 -12.83 -1.69
C MET A 303 -27.71 -13.37 -3.12
N ALA A 304 -26.65 -14.01 -3.62
CA ALA A 304 -26.63 -14.62 -4.93
C ALA A 304 -27.70 -15.73 -5.08
N ALA A 305 -27.95 -16.50 -4.01
CA ALA A 305 -29.06 -17.48 -3.98
C ALA A 305 -30.42 -16.79 -4.16
N GLY A 306 -30.63 -15.65 -3.50
CA GLY A 306 -31.87 -14.87 -3.60
C GLY A 306 -32.17 -14.39 -5.03
N TYR A 307 -31.17 -14.18 -5.84
CA TYR A 307 -31.30 -13.81 -7.26
C TYR A 307 -31.36 -15.02 -8.23
N ASN A 308 -31.45 -16.25 -7.71
CA ASN A 308 -31.49 -17.49 -8.50
C ASN A 308 -30.28 -17.64 -9.46
N LEU A 309 -29.10 -17.16 -9.07
CA LEU A 309 -27.87 -17.36 -9.82
C LEU A 309 -27.31 -18.76 -9.54
N ARG A 310 -26.99 -19.52 -10.61
CA ARG A 310 -26.20 -20.74 -10.50
C ARG A 310 -24.81 -20.37 -10.08
N ARG A 311 -24.39 -20.81 -8.89
CA ARG A 311 -23.16 -20.37 -8.25
C ARG A 311 -22.38 -21.51 -7.61
N CYS A 312 -21.09 -21.31 -7.48
CA CYS A 312 -20.23 -22.11 -6.61
C CYS A 312 -19.25 -21.22 -5.83
N ARG A 313 -18.64 -21.79 -4.81
CA ARG A 313 -17.58 -21.16 -4.04
C ARG A 313 -16.22 -21.62 -4.54
N ARG A 314 -15.21 -20.74 -4.45
CA ARG A 314 -13.82 -21.12 -4.76
C ARG A 314 -13.33 -22.28 -3.88
N SER A 315 -13.67 -22.27 -2.60
CA SER A 315 -13.32 -23.36 -1.65
C SER A 315 -13.92 -24.74 -2.03
N GLN A 316 -14.92 -24.75 -2.91
CA GLN A 316 -15.63 -25.94 -3.38
C GLN A 316 -15.55 -26.08 -4.91
N LEU A 317 -14.58 -25.39 -5.54
CA LEU A 317 -14.48 -25.35 -7.00
C LEU A 317 -14.21 -26.77 -7.55
N PRO A 318 -15.11 -27.32 -8.37
CA PRO A 318 -14.89 -28.63 -9.00
C PRO A 318 -13.84 -28.53 -10.14
N ASP A 319 -13.28 -29.66 -10.54
CA ASP A 319 -12.32 -29.73 -11.66
C ASP A 319 -12.91 -29.22 -12.96
N THR A 320 -14.20 -29.46 -13.20
CA THR A 320 -14.97 -28.96 -14.34
C THR A 320 -16.12 -28.10 -13.83
N LEU A 321 -16.24 -26.88 -14.34
CA LEU A 321 -17.32 -25.99 -14.03
C LEU A 321 -18.46 -26.17 -15.06
N ASP A 322 -19.69 -26.34 -14.60
CA ASP A 322 -20.85 -26.45 -15.48
C ASP A 322 -20.95 -25.23 -16.41
N GLN A 323 -21.35 -25.48 -17.67
CA GLN A 323 -21.42 -24.40 -18.68
C GLN A 323 -22.43 -23.31 -18.34
N ASP A 324 -23.44 -23.62 -17.55
CA ASP A 324 -24.47 -22.70 -17.11
C ASP A 324 -24.18 -22.07 -15.73
N MET A 325 -23.02 -22.34 -15.13
CA MET A 325 -22.56 -21.63 -13.92
C MET A 325 -22.39 -20.14 -14.23
N GLN A 326 -23.01 -19.29 -13.42
CA GLN A 326 -23.10 -17.86 -13.65
C GLN A 326 -22.18 -17.06 -12.71
N LEU A 327 -21.97 -17.57 -11.48
CA LEU A 327 -21.21 -16.89 -10.43
C LEU A 327 -20.23 -17.83 -9.77
N LEU A 328 -19.00 -17.34 -9.61
CA LEU A 328 -17.99 -17.92 -8.72
C LEU A 328 -17.72 -16.94 -7.56
N LEU A 329 -18.03 -17.35 -6.35
CA LEU A 329 -17.65 -16.59 -5.15
C LEU A 329 -16.20 -16.92 -4.78
N GLY A 330 -15.33 -15.92 -4.81
CA GLY A 330 -13.95 -16.01 -4.33
C GLY A 330 -13.91 -15.90 -2.81
N ASP A 331 -14.14 -17.01 -2.13
CA ASP A 331 -14.16 -17.14 -0.66
C ASP A 331 -12.82 -17.61 -0.08
N SER A 332 -11.72 -17.26 -0.75
CA SER A 332 -10.35 -17.57 -0.35
C SER A 332 -9.51 -16.32 -0.15
N LEU A 333 -8.49 -16.42 0.70
CA LEU A 333 -7.53 -15.34 0.93
C LEU A 333 -6.23 -15.59 0.16
N GLY A 334 -5.63 -14.53 -0.33
CA GLY A 334 -4.31 -14.59 -0.98
C GLY A 334 -4.31 -15.04 -2.44
N GLU A 335 -5.44 -15.36 -3.05
CA GLU A 335 -5.54 -15.85 -4.44
C GLU A 335 -5.95 -14.76 -5.46
N MET A 336 -5.86 -13.48 -5.12
CA MET A 336 -6.32 -12.39 -6.01
C MET A 336 -5.63 -12.42 -7.36
N GLN A 337 -4.32 -12.68 -7.41
CA GLN A 337 -3.59 -12.72 -8.69
C GLN A 337 -4.02 -13.89 -9.56
N ALA A 338 -4.44 -15.02 -8.99
CA ALA A 338 -5.01 -16.12 -9.73
C ALA A 338 -6.38 -15.76 -10.32
N PHE A 339 -7.26 -15.09 -9.55
CA PHE A 339 -8.54 -14.59 -10.06
C PHE A 339 -8.36 -13.59 -11.20
N VAL A 340 -7.40 -12.65 -11.06
CA VAL A 340 -7.07 -11.71 -12.14
C VAL A 340 -6.57 -12.46 -13.38
N ALA A 341 -5.67 -13.43 -13.21
CA ALA A 341 -5.14 -14.22 -14.34
C ALA A 341 -6.24 -15.01 -15.06
N ALA A 342 -7.26 -15.46 -14.34
CA ALA A 342 -8.41 -16.15 -14.90
C ALA A 342 -9.43 -15.25 -15.60
N SER A 343 -9.42 -13.95 -15.35
CA SER A 343 -10.42 -12.99 -15.84
C SER A 343 -10.04 -12.36 -17.19
N ASP A 344 -11.02 -11.80 -17.89
CA ASP A 344 -10.84 -11.02 -19.12
C ASP A 344 -10.87 -9.50 -18.84
N LEU A 345 -11.63 -9.10 -17.85
CA LEU A 345 -11.76 -7.70 -17.40
C LEU A 345 -12.11 -7.65 -15.90
N CYS A 346 -11.89 -6.50 -15.28
CA CYS A 346 -12.09 -6.35 -13.84
C CYS A 346 -12.97 -5.14 -13.50
N LEU A 347 -13.87 -5.30 -12.53
CA LEU A 347 -14.55 -4.21 -11.82
C LEU A 347 -13.82 -3.95 -10.52
N ILE A 348 -13.44 -2.69 -10.29
CA ILE A 348 -12.77 -2.27 -9.06
C ILE A 348 -13.80 -2.01 -7.97
N GLY A 349 -13.76 -2.80 -6.90
CA GLY A 349 -14.67 -2.68 -5.77
C GLY A 349 -14.45 -1.40 -4.96
N GLY A 350 -15.46 -1.02 -4.17
CA GLY A 350 -15.49 0.22 -3.41
C GLY A 350 -15.59 1.47 -4.26
N SER A 351 -15.91 1.33 -5.56
CA SER A 351 -15.96 2.43 -6.51
C SER A 351 -17.39 2.81 -6.94
N LEU A 352 -18.35 1.90 -6.85
CA LEU A 352 -19.76 2.17 -7.14
C LEU A 352 -20.41 2.98 -6.02
N LEU A 353 -19.96 2.83 -4.80
CA LEU A 353 -20.38 3.56 -3.61
C LEU A 353 -19.28 4.50 -3.12
N PRO A 354 -19.56 5.53 -2.29
CA PRO A 354 -18.58 6.52 -1.86
C PRO A 354 -17.56 5.97 -0.85
N LEU A 355 -16.90 4.87 -1.21
CA LEU A 355 -15.88 4.17 -0.42
C LEU A 355 -14.45 4.42 -0.92
N GLY A 356 -14.28 5.14 -2.04
CA GLY A 356 -13.01 5.65 -2.53
C GLY A 356 -12.25 4.74 -3.50
N GLY A 357 -12.82 3.60 -3.87
CA GLY A 357 -12.21 2.62 -4.77
C GLY A 357 -11.07 1.79 -4.15
N GLN A 358 -10.75 0.68 -4.80
CA GLN A 358 -9.58 -0.17 -4.52
C GLN A 358 -8.48 0.07 -5.56
N ASN A 359 -7.29 -0.51 -5.34
CA ASN A 359 -6.16 -0.34 -6.25
C ASN A 359 -6.36 -1.12 -7.57
N PRO A 360 -6.37 -0.46 -8.75
CA PRO A 360 -6.55 -1.13 -10.04
C PRO A 360 -5.24 -1.69 -10.62
N ILE A 361 -4.06 -1.35 -10.06
CA ILE A 361 -2.76 -1.63 -10.69
C ILE A 361 -2.51 -3.13 -10.82
N GLU A 362 -2.93 -3.96 -9.85
CA GLU A 362 -2.75 -5.43 -9.91
C GLU A 362 -3.46 -6.05 -11.12
N ALA A 363 -4.65 -5.56 -11.47
CA ALA A 363 -5.37 -6.00 -12.65
C ALA A 363 -4.67 -5.52 -13.93
N CYS A 364 -4.29 -4.25 -13.98
CA CYS A 364 -3.59 -3.66 -15.13
C CYS A 364 -2.22 -4.33 -15.37
N ALA A 365 -1.49 -4.70 -14.31
CA ALA A 365 -0.20 -5.38 -14.42
C ALA A 365 -0.30 -6.77 -15.08
N GLN A 366 -1.48 -7.37 -15.10
CA GLN A 366 -1.77 -8.61 -15.81
C GLN A 366 -2.51 -8.37 -17.13
N GLY A 367 -2.53 -7.14 -17.64
CA GLY A 367 -3.16 -6.79 -18.91
C GLY A 367 -4.69 -6.90 -18.88
N ARG A 368 -5.32 -6.64 -17.73
CA ARG A 368 -6.79 -6.65 -17.61
C ARG A 368 -7.32 -5.22 -17.63
N PRO A 369 -8.20 -4.86 -18.57
CA PRO A 369 -8.87 -3.57 -18.53
C PRO A 369 -9.76 -3.48 -17.30
N VAL A 370 -9.88 -2.27 -16.74
CA VAL A 370 -10.57 -2.06 -15.47
C VAL A 370 -11.77 -1.14 -15.63
N PHE A 371 -12.87 -1.55 -15.02
CA PHE A 371 -14.07 -0.75 -14.83
C PHE A 371 -14.10 -0.20 -13.40
N PHE A 372 -14.55 1.01 -13.23
CA PHE A 372 -14.73 1.61 -11.91
C PHE A 372 -15.89 2.61 -11.90
N GLY A 373 -16.56 2.68 -10.77
CA GLY A 373 -17.66 3.61 -10.52
C GLY A 373 -17.18 5.05 -10.34
N PRO A 374 -18.11 5.97 -9.98
CA PRO A 374 -17.81 7.40 -9.85
C PRO A 374 -16.92 7.73 -8.64
N HIS A 375 -16.77 6.83 -7.69
CA HIS A 375 -16.13 7.11 -6.39
C HIS A 375 -14.73 6.53 -6.30
N MET A 376 -13.76 7.12 -7.01
CA MET A 376 -12.35 6.74 -7.01
C MET A 376 -11.46 7.75 -6.27
N PHE A 377 -11.99 8.47 -5.26
CA PHE A 377 -11.27 9.59 -4.64
C PHE A 377 -9.96 9.20 -3.93
N ASN A 378 -9.77 7.92 -3.54
CA ASN A 378 -8.47 7.43 -3.04
C ASN A 378 -7.44 7.25 -4.18
N PHE A 379 -7.91 7.16 -5.43
CA PHE A 379 -7.13 6.90 -6.65
C PHE A 379 -7.53 7.80 -7.81
N GLU A 380 -8.03 9.01 -7.54
CA GLU A 380 -8.65 9.89 -8.54
C GLU A 380 -7.73 10.19 -9.74
N SER A 381 -6.48 10.60 -9.48
CA SER A 381 -5.51 10.85 -10.55
C SER A 381 -5.19 9.59 -11.35
N LEU A 382 -5.06 8.45 -10.66
CA LEU A 382 -4.81 7.17 -11.32
C LEU A 382 -6.00 6.72 -12.18
N ALA A 383 -7.22 6.93 -11.69
CA ALA A 383 -8.43 6.63 -12.46
C ALA A 383 -8.51 7.50 -13.74
N GLN A 384 -8.16 8.79 -13.64
CA GLN A 384 -8.12 9.67 -14.82
C GLN A 384 -7.05 9.21 -15.82
N ASP A 385 -5.83 8.92 -15.36
CA ASP A 385 -4.75 8.42 -16.21
C ASP A 385 -5.13 7.10 -16.93
N LEU A 386 -5.88 6.22 -16.25
CA LEU A 386 -6.38 4.97 -16.83
C LEU A 386 -7.44 5.21 -17.91
N LEU A 387 -8.31 6.19 -17.71
CA LEU A 387 -9.27 6.60 -18.75
C LEU A 387 -8.55 7.14 -19.99
N ASP A 388 -7.59 8.04 -19.77
CA ASP A 388 -6.84 8.69 -20.85
C ASP A 388 -5.99 7.69 -21.66
N SER A 389 -5.52 6.62 -21.00
CA SER A 389 -4.76 5.54 -21.68
C SER A 389 -5.62 4.52 -22.41
N GLY A 390 -6.93 4.52 -22.25
CA GLY A 390 -7.84 3.50 -22.78
C GLY A 390 -7.81 2.15 -22.02
N ALA A 391 -7.17 2.11 -20.87
CA ALA A 391 -7.12 0.94 -19.96
C ALA A 391 -8.30 0.89 -19.01
N GLY A 392 -8.88 2.05 -18.69
CA GLY A 392 -9.97 2.22 -17.72
C GLY A 392 -11.29 2.62 -18.37
N PHE A 393 -12.39 2.24 -17.75
CA PHE A 393 -13.74 2.57 -18.13
C PHE A 393 -14.51 3.06 -16.91
N ARG A 394 -15.05 4.28 -16.99
CA ARG A 394 -15.88 4.84 -15.91
C ARG A 394 -17.34 4.49 -16.16
N ILE A 395 -17.98 3.91 -15.19
CA ILE A 395 -19.39 3.51 -15.20
C ILE A 395 -20.18 4.29 -14.15
N ALA A 396 -21.47 4.52 -14.39
CA ALA A 396 -22.34 5.23 -13.46
C ALA A 396 -23.00 4.28 -12.41
N SER A 397 -23.19 3.01 -12.77
CA SER A 397 -23.88 2.03 -11.92
C SER A 397 -23.49 0.59 -12.26
N ALA A 398 -23.93 -0.35 -11.43
CA ALA A 398 -23.76 -1.79 -11.68
C ALA A 398 -24.46 -2.23 -13.00
N GLN A 399 -25.62 -1.66 -13.31
CA GLN A 399 -26.34 -1.93 -14.57
C GLN A 399 -25.52 -1.47 -15.79
N ASN A 400 -24.89 -0.29 -15.68
CA ASN A 400 -23.98 0.18 -16.73
C ASN A 400 -22.75 -0.74 -16.88
N PHE A 401 -22.20 -1.21 -15.75
CA PHE A 401 -21.08 -2.16 -15.79
C PHE A 401 -21.45 -3.41 -16.60
N VAL A 402 -22.56 -4.07 -16.27
CA VAL A 402 -22.95 -5.33 -16.95
C VAL A 402 -23.11 -5.11 -18.44
N ARG A 403 -23.77 -4.02 -18.85
CA ARG A 403 -23.97 -3.68 -20.26
C ARG A 403 -22.64 -3.41 -20.98
N GLU A 404 -21.82 -2.51 -20.45
CA GLU A 404 -20.59 -2.06 -21.11
C GLU A 404 -19.51 -3.13 -21.10
N ALA A 405 -19.41 -3.94 -20.02
CA ALA A 405 -18.54 -5.11 -19.97
C ALA A 405 -18.93 -6.16 -21.01
N TYR A 406 -20.24 -6.38 -21.20
CA TYR A 406 -20.73 -7.31 -22.22
C TYR A 406 -20.42 -6.84 -23.64
N GLU A 407 -20.58 -5.56 -23.92
CA GLU A 407 -20.22 -4.96 -25.21
C GLU A 407 -18.73 -5.03 -25.47
N LEU A 408 -17.89 -4.69 -24.46
CA LEU A 408 -16.44 -4.80 -24.57
C LEU A 408 -16.00 -6.26 -24.84
N GLY A 409 -16.55 -7.21 -24.08
CA GLY A 409 -16.20 -8.63 -24.19
C GLY A 409 -16.60 -9.25 -25.53
N ARG A 410 -17.63 -8.74 -26.20
CA ARG A 410 -18.02 -9.17 -27.58
C ARG A 410 -17.08 -8.64 -28.65
N SER A 411 -16.28 -7.63 -28.38
CA SER A 411 -15.31 -7.07 -29.32
C SER A 411 -13.89 -7.48 -28.91
N LEU A 412 -13.46 -8.66 -29.35
CA LEU A 412 -12.09 -9.13 -29.07
C LEU A 412 -10.99 -8.12 -29.42
N PRO A 413 -11.06 -7.38 -30.55
CA PRO A 413 -10.05 -6.34 -30.82
C PRO A 413 -10.03 -5.24 -29.75
N ARG A 414 -11.19 -4.73 -29.32
CA ARG A 414 -11.27 -3.71 -28.27
C ARG A 414 -10.81 -4.24 -26.92
N LEU A 415 -11.23 -5.44 -26.54
CA LEU A 415 -10.81 -6.08 -25.29
C LEU A 415 -9.28 -6.24 -25.25
N ARG A 416 -8.68 -6.73 -26.33
CA ARG A 416 -7.22 -6.90 -26.44
C ARG A 416 -6.48 -5.56 -26.43
N SER A 417 -6.97 -4.55 -27.16
CA SER A 417 -6.33 -3.23 -27.15
C SER A 417 -6.38 -2.57 -25.78
N SER A 418 -7.52 -2.64 -25.06
CA SER A 418 -7.63 -2.10 -23.70
C SER A 418 -6.80 -2.89 -22.70
N GLY A 419 -6.70 -4.21 -22.84
CA GLY A 419 -5.80 -5.05 -22.03
C GLY A 419 -4.33 -4.70 -22.28
N ARG A 420 -3.95 -4.47 -23.55
CA ARG A 420 -2.60 -4.01 -23.89
C ARG A 420 -2.31 -2.63 -23.31
N ALA A 421 -3.24 -1.69 -23.44
CA ALA A 421 -3.14 -0.37 -22.83
C ALA A 421 -2.95 -0.45 -21.31
N ALA A 422 -3.67 -1.36 -20.62
CA ALA A 422 -3.52 -1.58 -19.19
C ALA A 422 -2.11 -2.08 -18.81
N LEU A 423 -1.57 -3.03 -19.55
CA LEU A 423 -0.22 -3.54 -19.34
C LEU A 423 0.82 -2.45 -19.61
N ASP A 424 0.75 -1.79 -20.76
CA ASP A 424 1.69 -0.73 -21.15
C ASP A 424 1.66 0.45 -20.18
N PHE A 425 0.48 0.78 -19.63
CA PHE A 425 0.30 1.80 -18.60
C PHE A 425 1.12 1.49 -17.33
N VAL A 426 1.13 0.23 -16.88
CA VAL A 426 1.90 -0.18 -15.69
C VAL A 426 3.38 -0.26 -16.03
N VAL A 427 3.76 -0.91 -17.14
CA VAL A 427 5.16 -1.10 -17.56
C VAL A 427 5.88 0.24 -17.71
N ALA A 428 5.22 1.24 -18.31
CA ALA A 428 5.80 2.58 -18.48
C ALA A 428 6.08 3.32 -17.15
N ARG A 429 5.49 2.86 -16.05
CA ARG A 429 5.59 3.48 -14.71
C ARG A 429 6.38 2.65 -13.70
N GLN A 430 6.87 1.47 -14.09
CA GLN A 430 7.73 0.61 -13.27
C GLN A 430 9.14 1.15 -13.12
N GLY A 431 9.92 0.56 -12.20
CA GLY A 431 11.32 0.87 -11.97
C GLY A 431 11.59 1.77 -10.77
N ALA A 432 10.55 2.21 -10.06
CA ALA A 432 10.70 3.03 -8.86
C ALA A 432 11.49 2.31 -7.75
N THR A 433 11.28 1.00 -7.59
CA THR A 433 11.99 0.16 -6.62
C THR A 433 13.49 0.14 -6.90
N GLN A 434 13.90 -0.09 -8.16
CA GLN A 434 15.31 -0.16 -8.52
C GLN A 434 16.02 1.19 -8.29
N LYS A 435 15.40 2.30 -8.76
CA LYS A 435 15.93 3.65 -8.54
C LYS A 435 16.05 3.98 -7.04
N THR A 436 15.07 3.52 -6.24
CA THR A 436 15.10 3.72 -4.79
C THR A 436 16.21 2.91 -4.13
N LEU A 437 16.40 1.67 -4.52
CA LEU A 437 17.49 0.82 -4.03
C LEU A 437 18.87 1.45 -4.31
N ASP A 438 19.11 1.89 -5.54
CA ASP A 438 20.39 2.48 -5.94
C ASP A 438 20.67 3.76 -5.16
N ALA A 439 19.65 4.57 -4.89
CA ALA A 439 19.75 5.76 -4.05
C ALA A 439 20.04 5.41 -2.58
N LEU A 440 19.43 4.35 -2.03
CA LEU A 440 19.69 3.91 -0.66
C LEU A 440 21.09 3.34 -0.49
N ASP A 441 21.59 2.57 -1.46
CA ASP A 441 22.96 2.06 -1.47
C ASP A 441 23.98 3.21 -1.49
N ALA A 442 23.73 4.25 -2.29
CA ALA A 442 24.58 5.44 -2.35
C ALA A 442 24.55 6.28 -1.07
N LEU A 443 23.53 6.13 -0.21
CA LEU A 443 23.44 6.83 1.07
C LEU A 443 24.13 6.08 2.23
N MET A 444 24.29 4.76 2.09
CA MET A 444 24.88 3.91 3.14
C MET A 444 26.38 3.61 2.91
N ASN A 445 26.88 3.89 1.71
CA ASN A 445 28.31 3.86 1.36
C ASN A 445 28.97 5.21 1.68
#